data_453a42f656df7042b48cfbee82f7bfe4
#
_entry.id   453a42f656df7042b48cfbee82f7bfe4
#
_cell.length_a   1.000
_cell.length_b   1.000
_cell.length_c   1.000
_cell.angle_alpha   90.00
_cell.angle_beta   90.00
_cell.angle_gamma   90.00
#
_symmetry.space_group_name_H-M   'P 1'
#
loop_
_entity.id
_entity.type
_entity.pdbx_description
1 polymer ?
#
loop_
_entity_poly.entity_id
_entity_poly.type
_entity_poly.pdbx_seq_one_letter_code
_entity_poly.pdbx_strand_id
1 'polypeptide(L)'
;MVISPDLPIDPIKALNMIHDICSVQNIDIVVGTSMGGMFAQQIHGYRKIIINPSFHVSQSMRKIMGINQWFNPRQDGETTFTITPELCDAYEAMEQHQFEGITLFDRNNTIGLFGNNDTIVNCREEFLNHYTQMHIFEGEHRLTFENIRDTIVPLINKMTKTTD
;
A
#
# COMPACT_ATOMS: atom_id res chain seq x y z
N MET A 1 4.56 -7.08 -17.11
CA MET A 1 4.46 -8.22 -16.13
C MET A 1 3.99 -7.65 -14.81
N VAL A 2 3.15 -8.36 -14.04
CA VAL A 2 2.72 -7.96 -12.69
C VAL A 2 3.35 -8.92 -11.68
N ILE A 3 3.93 -8.37 -10.61
CA ILE A 3 4.48 -9.13 -9.48
C ILE A 3 3.60 -8.82 -8.28
N SER A 4 2.96 -9.83 -7.71
CA SER A 4 2.08 -9.73 -6.54
C SER A 4 2.48 -10.80 -5.53
N PRO A 5 3.41 -10.50 -4.62
CA PRO A 5 3.89 -11.48 -3.65
C PRO A 5 2.90 -11.63 -2.49
N ASP A 6 2.91 -12.81 -1.88
CA ASP A 6 2.30 -13.03 -0.57
C ASP A 6 3.23 -12.47 0.51
N LEU A 7 2.88 -11.31 1.04
CA LEU A 7 3.72 -10.66 2.05
C LEU A 7 3.64 -11.41 3.39
N PRO A 8 4.77 -11.53 4.11
CA PRO A 8 4.77 -11.95 5.51
C PRO A 8 3.91 -11.03 6.38
N ILE A 9 3.34 -11.59 7.46
CA ILE A 9 2.57 -10.78 8.42
C ILE A 9 3.48 -9.82 9.22
N ASP A 10 4.74 -10.16 9.42
CA ASP A 10 5.74 -9.31 10.07
C ASP A 10 6.05 -8.10 9.18
N PRO A 11 5.88 -6.85 9.67
CA PRO A 11 6.00 -5.66 8.84
C PRO A 11 7.42 -5.43 8.30
N ILE A 12 8.44 -5.75 9.08
CA ILE A 12 9.83 -5.59 8.65
C ILE A 12 10.19 -6.59 7.56
N LYS A 13 9.78 -7.86 7.73
CA LYS A 13 10.01 -8.90 6.70
C LYS A 13 9.24 -8.57 5.43
N ALA A 14 8.01 -8.06 5.54
CA ALA A 14 7.22 -7.64 4.39
C ALA A 14 7.90 -6.49 3.62
N LEU A 15 8.34 -5.46 4.32
CA LEU A 15 9.02 -4.31 3.72
C LEU A 15 10.34 -4.74 3.05
N ASN A 16 11.15 -5.58 3.73
CA ASN A 16 12.39 -6.10 3.17
C ASN A 16 12.15 -6.94 1.89
N MET A 17 11.12 -7.80 1.90
CA MET A 17 10.74 -8.58 0.71
C MET A 17 10.40 -7.67 -0.48
N ILE A 18 9.64 -6.59 -0.25
CA ILE A 18 9.30 -5.63 -1.32
C ILE A 18 10.56 -4.94 -1.83
N HIS A 19 11.46 -4.50 -0.95
CA HIS A 19 12.75 -3.92 -1.33
C HIS A 19 13.60 -4.88 -2.16
N ASP A 20 13.69 -6.14 -1.76
CA ASP A 20 14.44 -7.16 -2.49
C ASP A 20 13.87 -7.36 -3.90
N ILE A 21 12.54 -7.47 -4.04
CA ILE A 21 11.89 -7.58 -5.34
C ILE A 21 12.20 -6.34 -6.19
N CYS A 22 12.05 -5.15 -5.64
CA CYS A 22 12.31 -3.91 -6.35
C CYS A 22 13.78 -3.76 -6.77
N SER A 23 14.72 -4.28 -5.98
CA SER A 23 16.15 -4.18 -6.27
C SER A 23 16.62 -5.12 -7.39
N VAL A 24 15.99 -6.29 -7.55
CA VAL A 24 16.41 -7.30 -8.54
C VAL A 24 15.54 -7.32 -9.80
N GLN A 25 14.34 -6.75 -9.76
CA GLN A 25 13.42 -6.69 -10.89
C GLN A 25 13.42 -5.27 -11.49
N ASN A 26 13.19 -5.19 -12.81
CA ASN A 26 12.97 -3.89 -13.46
C ASN A 26 11.52 -3.44 -13.21
N ILE A 27 11.33 -2.69 -12.12
CA ILE A 27 10.01 -2.22 -11.68
C ILE A 27 9.73 -0.82 -12.24
N ASP A 28 8.70 -0.70 -13.05
CA ASP A 28 8.25 0.59 -13.61
C ASP A 28 7.43 1.40 -12.62
N ILE A 29 6.64 0.72 -11.78
CA ILE A 29 5.71 1.34 -10.85
C ILE A 29 5.38 0.40 -9.68
N VAL A 30 5.24 0.96 -8.49
CA VAL A 30 4.76 0.25 -7.29
C VAL A 30 3.33 0.67 -7.02
N VAL A 31 2.45 -0.31 -6.83
CA VAL A 31 1.04 -0.08 -6.52
C VAL A 31 0.69 -0.76 -5.21
N GLY A 32 0.12 -0.01 -4.27
CA GLY A 32 -0.31 -0.55 -2.98
C GLY A 32 -1.71 -0.07 -2.58
N THR A 33 -2.51 -0.97 -2.03
CA THR A 33 -3.85 -0.63 -1.52
C THR A 33 -3.95 -0.93 -0.02
N SER A 34 -4.65 -0.10 0.72
CA SER A 34 -4.84 -0.24 2.17
C SER A 34 -3.51 -0.36 2.91
N MET A 35 -3.27 -1.43 3.66
CA MET A 35 -1.99 -1.73 4.30
C MET A 35 -0.84 -1.82 3.26
N GLY A 36 -1.10 -2.35 2.07
CA GLY A 36 -0.14 -2.35 0.96
C GLY A 36 0.24 -0.93 0.51
N GLY A 37 -0.63 0.05 0.69
CA GLY A 37 -0.34 1.47 0.47
C GLY A 37 0.67 2.03 1.49
N MET A 38 0.56 1.61 2.75
CA MET A 38 1.54 1.93 3.80
C MET A 38 2.94 1.36 3.48
N PHE A 39 3.02 0.14 2.96
CA PHE A 39 4.29 -0.43 2.52
C PHE A 39 4.81 0.26 1.25
N ALA A 40 3.96 0.42 0.24
CA ALA A 40 4.37 0.99 -1.05
C ALA A 40 4.96 2.39 -0.92
N GLN A 41 4.42 3.22 -0.04
CA GLN A 41 4.92 4.57 0.16
C GLN A 41 6.34 4.63 0.76
N GLN A 42 6.76 3.58 1.46
CA GLN A 42 8.12 3.47 2.03
C GLN A 42 9.16 2.96 1.01
N ILE A 43 8.74 2.61 -0.21
CA ILE A 43 9.63 2.20 -1.29
C ILE A 43 10.05 3.45 -2.07
N HIS A 44 11.23 3.98 -1.79
CA HIS A 44 11.71 5.23 -2.36
C HIS A 44 12.34 5.04 -3.76
N GLY A 45 12.27 6.11 -4.58
CA GLY A 45 12.88 6.14 -5.90
C GLY A 45 12.03 5.50 -7.02
N TYR A 46 10.81 5.09 -6.74
CA TYR A 46 9.88 4.51 -7.72
C TYR A 46 8.65 5.40 -7.93
N ARG A 47 8.05 5.33 -9.12
CA ARG A 47 6.70 5.84 -9.34
C ARG A 47 5.72 5.01 -8.52
N LYS A 48 4.73 5.64 -7.90
CA LYS A 48 3.81 4.95 -7.00
C LYS A 48 2.36 5.35 -7.22
N ILE A 49 1.47 4.37 -7.08
CA ILE A 49 0.03 4.61 -6.90
C ILE A 49 -0.35 4.01 -5.55
N ILE A 50 -0.83 4.86 -4.66
CA ILE A 50 -1.23 4.49 -3.29
C ILE A 50 -2.73 4.66 -3.19
N ILE A 51 -3.44 3.56 -2.94
CA ILE A 51 -4.90 3.50 -3.04
C ILE A 51 -5.49 3.24 -1.67
N ASN A 52 -6.37 4.13 -1.21
CA ASN A 52 -7.03 4.04 0.09
C ASN A 52 -6.06 3.60 1.20
N PRO A 53 -4.88 4.25 1.35
CA PRO A 53 -3.84 3.77 2.26
C PRO A 53 -4.32 3.78 3.70
N SER A 54 -3.93 2.74 4.44
CA SER A 54 -4.09 2.65 5.88
C SER A 54 -2.74 2.94 6.55
N PHE A 55 -2.54 4.16 7.03
CA PHE A 55 -1.28 4.56 7.67
C PHE A 55 -1.23 4.23 9.17
N HIS A 56 -2.35 3.78 9.75
CA HIS A 56 -2.50 3.43 11.16
C HIS A 56 -3.04 1.99 11.32
N VAL A 57 -2.37 1.05 10.68
CA VAL A 57 -2.74 -0.38 10.64
C VAL A 57 -2.76 -0.99 12.04
N SER A 58 -1.80 -0.62 12.90
CA SER A 58 -1.68 -1.09 14.28
C SER A 58 -2.96 -0.89 15.09
N GLN A 59 -3.62 0.27 14.94
CA GLN A 59 -4.87 0.57 15.63
C GLN A 59 -6.02 -0.35 15.19
N SER A 60 -6.07 -0.68 13.91
CA SER A 60 -7.07 -1.60 13.37
C SER A 60 -6.80 -3.04 13.79
N MET A 61 -5.52 -3.45 13.78
CA MET A 61 -5.09 -4.78 14.22
C MET A 61 -5.39 -5.04 15.68
N ARG A 62 -5.20 -4.04 16.57
CA ARG A 62 -5.53 -4.16 18.00
C ARG A 62 -7.01 -4.46 18.27
N LYS A 63 -7.92 -4.11 17.34
CA LYS A 63 -9.36 -4.39 17.46
C LYS A 63 -9.73 -5.81 17.09
N ILE A 64 -8.84 -6.52 16.39
CA ILE A 64 -9.10 -7.87 15.86
C ILE A 64 -7.99 -8.84 16.22
N MET A 65 -7.36 -8.67 17.39
CA MET A 65 -6.33 -9.59 17.89
C MET A 65 -6.82 -11.04 17.97
N GLY A 66 -5.89 -11.97 17.78
CA GLY A 66 -6.16 -13.41 17.75
C GLY A 66 -6.04 -13.99 16.35
N ILE A 67 -6.68 -15.15 16.12
CA ILE A 67 -6.63 -15.86 14.84
C ILE A 67 -7.58 -15.19 13.84
N ASN A 68 -7.04 -14.84 12.68
CA ASN A 68 -7.76 -14.23 11.57
C ASN A 68 -7.56 -15.07 10.30
N GLN A 69 -8.46 -14.94 9.34
CA GLN A 69 -8.34 -15.57 8.04
C GLN A 69 -7.70 -14.59 7.04
N TRP A 70 -6.84 -15.13 6.17
CA TRP A 70 -6.37 -14.37 5.02
C TRP A 70 -7.54 -14.01 4.10
N PHE A 71 -7.53 -12.79 3.64
CA PHE A 71 -8.60 -12.28 2.78
C PHE A 71 -8.59 -12.93 1.39
N ASN A 72 -7.42 -13.15 0.84
CA ASN A 72 -7.20 -13.81 -0.44
C ASN A 72 -6.49 -15.15 -0.24
N PRO A 73 -6.74 -16.14 -1.11
CA PRO A 73 -5.94 -17.35 -1.13
C PRO A 73 -4.45 -17.03 -1.29
N ARG A 74 -3.61 -17.68 -0.50
CA ARG A 74 -2.15 -17.53 -0.56
C ARG A 74 -1.53 -18.67 -1.39
N GLN A 75 -0.39 -18.39 -2.01
CA GLN A 75 0.36 -19.39 -2.80
C GLN A 75 0.98 -20.47 -1.92
N ASP A 76 1.31 -20.14 -0.66
CA ASP A 76 1.83 -21.08 0.34
C ASP A 76 0.74 -21.99 0.95
N GLY A 77 -0.53 -21.73 0.66
CA GLY A 77 -1.68 -22.50 1.16
C GLY A 77 -2.09 -22.15 2.59
N GLU A 78 -1.43 -21.18 3.25
CA GLU A 78 -1.86 -20.70 4.57
C GLU A 78 -3.23 -20.04 4.47
N THR A 79 -4.14 -20.40 5.37
CA THR A 79 -5.51 -19.87 5.40
C THR A 79 -5.74 -18.88 6.55
N THR A 80 -4.89 -18.92 7.57
CA THR A 80 -5.03 -18.10 8.77
C THR A 80 -3.70 -17.48 9.18
N PHE A 81 -3.79 -16.41 9.98
CA PHE A 81 -2.66 -15.78 10.67
C PHE A 81 -3.09 -15.31 12.04
N THR A 82 -2.12 -15.06 12.93
CA THR A 82 -2.41 -14.61 14.28
C THR A 82 -1.92 -13.18 14.48
N ILE A 83 -2.80 -12.32 14.98
CA ILE A 83 -2.45 -10.97 15.41
C ILE A 83 -2.18 -11.01 16.91
N THR A 84 -0.94 -10.73 17.29
CA THR A 84 -0.50 -10.64 18.69
C THR A 84 -0.26 -9.18 19.09
N PRO A 85 -0.19 -8.86 20.39
CA PRO A 85 0.20 -7.53 20.85
C PRO A 85 1.57 -7.09 20.28
N GLU A 86 2.55 -7.99 20.27
CA GLU A 86 3.90 -7.71 19.76
C GLU A 86 3.89 -7.39 18.28
N LEU A 87 3.01 -8.04 17.51
CA LEU A 87 2.82 -7.73 16.08
C LEU A 87 2.24 -6.33 15.91
N CYS A 88 1.25 -5.96 16.73
CA CYS A 88 0.68 -4.61 16.72
C CYS A 88 1.74 -3.56 17.07
N ASP A 89 2.60 -3.84 18.06
CA ASP A 89 3.69 -2.95 18.48
C ASP A 89 4.72 -2.78 17.36
N ALA A 90 5.03 -3.86 16.61
CA ALA A 90 5.93 -3.79 15.46
C ALA A 90 5.37 -2.92 14.33
N TYR A 91 4.06 -3.01 14.04
CA TYR A 91 3.40 -2.11 13.09
C TYR A 91 3.40 -0.67 13.58
N GLU A 92 3.09 -0.42 14.85
CA GLU A 92 3.09 0.91 15.44
C GLU A 92 4.48 1.56 15.37
N ALA A 93 5.54 0.79 15.65
CA ALA A 93 6.92 1.26 15.51
C ALA A 93 7.26 1.63 14.05
N MET A 94 6.83 0.84 13.07
CA MET A 94 7.00 1.17 11.65
C MET A 94 6.22 2.43 11.25
N GLU A 95 5.00 2.58 11.74
CA GLU A 95 4.13 3.72 11.44
C GLU A 95 4.76 5.05 11.88
N GLN A 96 5.49 5.06 13.00
CA GLN A 96 6.17 6.27 13.50
C GLN A 96 7.24 6.79 12.53
N HIS A 97 7.80 5.92 11.69
CA HIS A 97 8.89 6.23 10.76
C HIS A 97 8.49 6.14 9.29
N GLN A 98 7.25 5.78 9.00
CA GLN A 98 6.80 5.43 7.64
C GLN A 98 6.94 6.56 6.61
N PHE A 99 7.02 7.81 7.02
CA PHE A 99 7.18 8.97 6.12
C PHE A 99 8.62 9.49 6.07
N GLU A 100 9.56 8.86 6.78
CA GLU A 100 10.96 9.25 6.72
C GLU A 100 11.58 8.91 5.37
N GLY A 101 12.54 9.71 4.94
CA GLY A 101 13.27 9.46 3.69
C GLY A 101 12.54 9.81 2.40
N ILE A 102 11.33 10.38 2.45
CA ILE A 102 10.59 10.83 1.26
C ILE A 102 11.42 11.89 0.53
N THR A 103 11.81 11.58 -0.70
CA THR A 103 12.57 12.48 -1.57
C THR A 103 11.66 13.40 -2.39
N LEU A 104 12.26 14.41 -3.07
CA LEU A 104 11.51 15.23 -4.01
C LEU A 104 10.97 14.40 -5.20
N PHE A 105 11.72 13.37 -5.62
CA PHE A 105 11.25 12.43 -6.62
C PHE A 105 9.98 11.71 -6.15
N ASP A 106 10.01 11.15 -4.93
CA ASP A 106 8.86 10.45 -4.35
C ASP A 106 7.63 11.36 -4.25
N ARG A 107 7.80 12.60 -3.78
CA ARG A 107 6.70 13.59 -3.67
C ARG A 107 6.02 13.86 -5.00
N ASN A 108 6.79 13.95 -6.08
CA ASN A 108 6.29 14.30 -7.41
C ASN A 108 5.82 13.09 -8.23
N ASN A 109 6.23 11.89 -7.86
CA ASN A 109 5.95 10.65 -8.60
C ASN A 109 5.09 9.65 -7.82
N THR A 110 4.45 10.10 -6.74
CA THR A 110 3.46 9.32 -6.00
C THR A 110 2.08 9.93 -6.18
N ILE A 111 1.13 9.13 -6.62
CA ILE A 111 -0.28 9.53 -6.77
C ILE A 111 -1.10 8.78 -5.74
N GLY A 112 -1.85 9.52 -4.92
CA GLY A 112 -2.86 8.97 -4.02
C GLY A 112 -4.20 8.84 -4.73
N LEU A 113 -4.83 7.67 -4.64
CA LEU A 113 -6.20 7.43 -5.08
C LEU A 113 -7.08 7.14 -3.86
N PHE A 114 -8.18 7.88 -3.74
CA PHE A 114 -9.07 7.75 -2.59
C PHE A 114 -10.51 7.56 -3.05
N GLY A 115 -11.15 6.50 -2.57
CA GLY A 115 -12.57 6.26 -2.80
C GLY A 115 -13.42 7.33 -2.08
N ASN A 116 -14.41 7.89 -2.77
CA ASN A 116 -15.31 8.87 -2.17
C ASN A 116 -16.24 8.25 -1.11
N ASN A 117 -16.49 6.95 -1.19
CA ASN A 117 -17.32 6.18 -0.28
C ASN A 117 -16.53 5.25 0.66
N ASP A 118 -15.21 5.47 0.82
CA ASP A 118 -14.41 4.73 1.78
C ASP A 118 -14.79 5.13 3.21
N THR A 119 -15.43 4.20 3.93
CA THR A 119 -15.85 4.36 5.33
C THR A 119 -14.90 3.68 6.32
N ILE A 120 -13.83 3.02 5.82
CA ILE A 120 -12.90 2.23 6.64
C ILE A 120 -11.68 3.07 7.01
N VAL A 121 -11.11 3.79 6.05
CA VAL A 121 -9.94 4.65 6.27
C VAL A 121 -10.14 6.03 5.64
N ASN A 122 -9.56 7.05 6.27
CA ASN A 122 -9.51 8.40 5.72
C ASN A 122 -8.15 9.05 6.05
N CYS A 123 -7.16 8.78 5.22
CA CYS A 123 -5.81 9.30 5.36
C CYS A 123 -5.48 10.40 4.32
N ARG A 124 -6.50 11.08 3.75
CA ARG A 124 -6.32 12.07 2.68
C ARG A 124 -5.47 13.26 3.10
N GLU A 125 -5.79 13.85 4.24
CA GLU A 125 -5.05 15.01 4.76
C GLU A 125 -3.61 14.63 5.11
N GLU A 126 -3.42 13.50 5.78
CA GLU A 126 -2.10 12.99 6.12
C GLU A 126 -1.26 12.71 4.87
N PHE A 127 -1.86 12.10 3.84
CA PHE A 127 -1.20 11.90 2.54
C PHE A 127 -0.74 13.21 1.93
N LEU A 128 -1.58 14.26 1.92
CA LEU A 128 -1.28 15.57 1.34
C LEU A 128 -0.19 16.34 2.10
N ASN A 129 0.09 16.00 3.35
CA ASN A 129 1.24 16.54 4.08
C ASN A 129 2.59 16.10 3.48
N HIS A 130 2.59 14.97 2.76
CA HIS A 130 3.80 14.34 2.24
C HIS A 130 3.89 14.33 0.71
N TYR A 131 2.74 14.28 0.02
CA TYR A 131 2.66 14.13 -1.44
C TYR A 131 1.80 15.23 -2.06
N THR A 132 2.03 15.51 -3.35
CA THR A 132 1.40 16.64 -4.05
C THR A 132 0.24 16.26 -4.97
N GLN A 133 0.11 14.97 -5.31
CA GLN A 133 -0.87 14.52 -6.30
C GLN A 133 -1.86 13.53 -5.68
N MET A 134 -3.14 13.90 -5.70
CA MET A 134 -4.23 13.08 -5.19
C MET A 134 -5.43 13.15 -6.14
N HIS A 135 -6.10 12.02 -6.34
CA HIS A 135 -7.36 11.92 -7.07
C HIS A 135 -8.41 11.19 -6.25
N ILE A 136 -9.65 11.61 -6.41
CA ILE A 136 -10.81 10.92 -5.86
C ILE A 136 -11.45 10.08 -6.97
N PHE A 137 -11.81 8.84 -6.65
CA PHE A 137 -12.58 7.99 -7.56
C PHE A 137 -13.90 7.56 -6.91
N GLU A 138 -14.85 7.18 -7.72
CA GLU A 138 -16.12 6.63 -7.22
C GLU A 138 -15.89 5.18 -6.79
N GLY A 139 -15.88 4.95 -5.48
CA GLY A 139 -15.62 3.63 -4.92
C GLY A 139 -15.48 3.63 -3.41
N GLU A 140 -15.49 2.43 -2.87
CA GLU A 140 -15.32 2.13 -1.45
C GLU A 140 -13.85 1.82 -1.12
N HIS A 141 -13.61 1.31 0.10
CA HIS A 141 -12.27 0.88 0.53
C HIS A 141 -11.71 -0.24 -0.35
N ARG A 142 -12.55 -1.20 -0.72
CA ARG A 142 -12.19 -2.31 -1.58
C ARG A 142 -12.43 -1.97 -3.04
N LEU A 143 -11.43 -2.28 -3.87
CA LEU A 143 -11.51 -2.05 -5.30
C LEU A 143 -12.42 -3.08 -5.96
N THR A 144 -13.31 -2.63 -6.82
CA THR A 144 -14.04 -3.48 -7.75
C THR A 144 -13.22 -3.69 -9.03
N PHE A 145 -13.66 -4.62 -9.85
CA PHE A 145 -13.05 -4.84 -11.16
C PHE A 145 -13.15 -3.57 -12.03
N GLU A 146 -14.27 -2.86 -11.97
CA GLU A 146 -14.50 -1.61 -12.69
C GLU A 146 -13.52 -0.53 -12.23
N ASN A 147 -13.30 -0.37 -10.92
CA ASN A 147 -12.30 0.57 -10.41
C ASN A 147 -10.90 0.26 -10.95
N ILE A 148 -10.53 -1.01 -11.00
CA ILE A 148 -9.23 -1.42 -11.54
C ILE A 148 -9.15 -1.11 -13.03
N ARG A 149 -10.14 -1.54 -13.82
CA ARG A 149 -10.17 -1.39 -15.28
C ARG A 149 -10.22 0.08 -15.72
N ASP A 150 -11.08 0.88 -15.08
CA ASP A 150 -11.46 2.20 -15.59
C ASP A 150 -10.66 3.35 -14.93
N THR A 151 -10.05 3.11 -13.77
CA THR A 151 -9.28 4.12 -13.03
C THR A 151 -7.81 3.76 -12.92
N ILE A 152 -7.50 2.56 -12.39
CA ILE A 152 -6.12 2.23 -12.01
C ILE A 152 -5.28 1.88 -13.23
N VAL A 153 -5.75 1.00 -14.10
CA VAL A 153 -5.01 0.58 -15.31
C VAL A 153 -4.71 1.77 -16.23
N PRO A 154 -5.64 2.69 -16.55
CA PRO A 154 -5.33 3.88 -17.32
C PRO A 154 -4.27 4.77 -16.67
N LEU A 155 -4.30 4.91 -15.34
CA LEU A 155 -3.32 5.71 -14.60
C LEU A 155 -1.93 5.06 -14.64
N ILE A 156 -1.83 3.74 -14.44
CA ILE A 156 -0.58 2.99 -14.61
C ILE A 156 0.00 3.24 -16.01
N ASN A 157 -0.82 3.06 -17.04
CA ASN A 157 -0.39 3.27 -18.43
C ASN A 157 0.08 4.70 -18.69
N LYS A 158 -0.55 5.69 -18.08
CA LYS A 158 -0.12 7.09 -18.20
C LYS A 158 1.23 7.31 -17.53
N MET A 159 1.42 6.78 -16.31
CA MET A 159 2.65 6.97 -15.54
C MET A 159 3.84 6.21 -16.15
N THR A 160 3.63 5.07 -16.78
CA THR A 160 4.70 4.26 -17.38
C THR A 160 5.09 4.70 -18.78
N LYS A 161 4.22 5.40 -19.52
CA LYS A 161 4.51 5.91 -20.89
C LYS A 161 5.28 7.24 -20.91
N THR A 162 5.47 7.90 -19.81
CA THR A 162 6.14 9.22 -19.74
C THR A 162 7.67 9.08 -19.65
N THR A 163 8.25 8.12 -20.37
CA THR A 163 9.71 7.87 -20.41
C THR A 163 10.22 7.92 -21.86
N ASP A 164 9.95 9.03 -22.55
CA ASP A 164 10.65 9.40 -23.79
C ASP A 164 11.24 10.80 -23.67
#